data_fc0a6f261734b07be42d3a821beec257
#
_entry.id   fc0a6f261734b07be42d3a821beec257
#
_cell.length_a   1.000
_cell.length_b   1.000
_cell.length_c   1.000
_cell.angle_alpha   90.00
_cell.angle_beta   90.00
_cell.angle_gamma   90.00
#
_symmetry.space_group_name_H-M   'P 1'
#
loop_
_entity.id
_entity.type
_entity.pdbx_description
1 polymer ?
#
loop_
_entity_poly.entity_id
_entity_poly.type
_entity_poly.pdbx_seq_one_letter_code
_entity_poly.pdbx_strand_id
1 'polypeptide(L)'
;MNSLDADQEMRNQMNTLNDEAVVERIDKSLARSRVYSLLAIGLGFPDVESHAGFSDGRLMIEMHQALEVCMPGLAEYFSEQIAPRLKLTCSFEDFEALFLTAFETNMPVPSAALYEGVHVQQSNRPGLILELKGFYRNFGLTMDAQGNELEDTLTAELEFMHFLTAKQAQAEMESLSPNAYQRAQRDFLERHLVVWLPLVRAEVNAKVATQFFVALIDLAERFVDAHLEEMLFELNS
;
A
#
# COMPACT_ATOMS: atom_id res chain seq x y z
N MET A 1 -19.12 -10.47 49.64
CA MET A 1 -18.29 -10.19 48.47
C MET A 1 -17.74 -8.79 48.65
N ASN A 2 -16.43 -8.65 48.93
CA ASN A 2 -15.85 -7.36 49.33
C ASN A 2 -15.72 -6.40 48.14
N SER A 3 -15.96 -5.11 48.36
CA SER A 3 -15.76 -4.02 47.39
C SER A 3 -14.35 -4.03 46.75
N LEU A 4 -13.35 -4.50 47.49
CA LEU A 4 -11.96 -4.66 47.05
C LEU A 4 -11.79 -5.77 45.99
N ASP A 5 -12.56 -6.84 46.05
CA ASP A 5 -12.50 -7.94 45.06
C ASP A 5 -13.13 -7.52 43.74
N ALA A 6 -14.21 -6.75 43.79
CA ALA A 6 -14.88 -6.22 42.58
C ALA A 6 -14.00 -5.18 41.86
N ASP A 7 -13.28 -4.32 42.60
CA ASP A 7 -12.36 -3.34 42.04
C ASP A 7 -11.13 -4.01 41.38
N GLN A 8 -10.65 -5.11 41.98
CA GLN A 8 -9.52 -5.88 41.41
C GLN A 8 -9.93 -6.62 40.11
N GLU A 9 -11.13 -7.19 40.10
CA GLU A 9 -11.69 -7.89 38.95
C GLU A 9 -11.92 -6.93 37.77
N MET A 10 -12.45 -5.73 38.06
CA MET A 10 -12.64 -4.68 37.05
C MET A 10 -11.32 -4.16 36.46
N ARG A 11 -10.27 -3.98 37.28
CA ARG A 11 -8.93 -3.61 36.80
C ARG A 11 -8.31 -4.69 35.88
N ASN A 12 -8.46 -5.96 36.29
CA ASN A 12 -7.96 -7.07 35.47
C ASN A 12 -8.68 -7.14 34.10
N GLN A 13 -10.00 -6.96 34.07
CA GLN A 13 -10.79 -6.90 32.84
C GLN A 13 -10.36 -5.72 31.96
N MET A 14 -10.16 -4.53 32.54
CA MET A 14 -9.67 -3.35 31.78
C MET A 14 -8.27 -3.59 31.20
N ASN A 15 -7.36 -4.23 31.95
CA ASN A 15 -6.02 -4.55 31.43
C ASN A 15 -6.11 -5.54 30.26
N THR A 16 -6.90 -6.59 30.38
CA THR A 16 -7.09 -7.58 29.31
C THR A 16 -7.66 -6.94 28.05
N LEU A 17 -8.69 -6.10 28.17
CA LEU A 17 -9.29 -5.37 27.05
C LEU A 17 -8.28 -4.40 26.38
N ASN A 18 -7.42 -3.77 27.16
CA ASN A 18 -6.39 -2.89 26.63
C ASN A 18 -5.31 -3.67 25.89
N ASP A 19 -4.91 -4.83 26.40
CA ASP A 19 -3.93 -5.70 25.75
C ASP A 19 -4.47 -6.26 24.43
N GLU A 20 -5.74 -6.70 24.40
CA GLU A 20 -6.41 -7.16 23.16
C GLU A 20 -6.48 -6.04 22.11
N ALA A 21 -6.84 -4.82 22.49
CA ALA A 21 -6.91 -3.68 21.59
C ALA A 21 -5.52 -3.29 21.04
N VAL A 22 -4.44 -3.48 21.81
CA VAL A 22 -3.07 -3.27 21.32
C VAL A 22 -2.70 -4.30 20.27
N VAL A 23 -2.99 -5.58 20.53
CA VAL A 23 -2.72 -6.68 19.59
C VAL A 23 -3.46 -6.44 18.27
N GLU A 24 -4.75 -6.09 18.33
CA GLU A 24 -5.56 -5.80 17.14
C GLU A 24 -4.97 -4.66 16.31
N ARG A 25 -4.49 -3.58 16.93
CA ARG A 25 -3.84 -2.48 16.21
C ARG A 25 -2.54 -2.91 15.54
N ILE A 26 -1.72 -3.71 16.22
CA ILE A 26 -0.48 -4.27 15.66
C ILE A 26 -0.79 -5.12 14.44
N ASP A 27 -1.73 -6.05 14.57
CA ASP A 27 -2.12 -6.95 13.48
C ASP A 27 -2.66 -6.17 12.29
N LYS A 28 -3.48 -5.16 12.53
CA LYS A 28 -4.01 -4.27 11.48
C LYS A 28 -2.90 -3.50 10.76
N SER A 29 -1.91 -2.98 11.50
CA SER A 29 -0.77 -2.26 10.92
C SER A 29 0.14 -3.19 10.10
N LEU A 30 0.40 -4.42 10.57
CA LEU A 30 1.14 -5.45 9.82
C LEU A 30 0.39 -5.88 8.56
N ALA A 31 -0.91 -6.07 8.65
CA ALA A 31 -1.75 -6.42 7.52
C ALA A 31 -1.75 -5.32 6.44
N ARG A 32 -1.88 -4.03 6.83
CA ARG A 32 -1.74 -2.89 5.92
C ARG A 32 -0.37 -2.87 5.24
N SER A 33 0.69 -3.09 6.02
CA SER A 33 2.05 -3.20 5.52
C SER A 33 2.15 -4.28 4.45
N ARG A 34 1.54 -5.46 4.70
CA ARG A 34 1.54 -6.55 3.72
C ARG A 34 0.78 -6.20 2.44
N VAL A 35 -0.37 -5.53 2.51
CA VAL A 35 -1.11 -5.07 1.33
C VAL A 35 -0.27 -4.12 0.49
N TYR A 36 0.35 -3.10 1.10
CA TYR A 36 1.24 -2.18 0.38
C TYR A 36 2.40 -2.89 -0.30
N SER A 37 3.07 -3.82 0.41
CA SER A 37 4.14 -4.64 -0.16
C SER A 37 3.69 -5.47 -1.36
N LEU A 38 2.52 -6.11 -1.28
CA LEU A 38 1.98 -6.92 -2.37
C LEU A 38 1.56 -6.07 -3.58
N LEU A 39 1.03 -4.86 -3.34
CA LEU A 39 0.74 -3.90 -4.41
C LEU A 39 2.03 -3.43 -5.09
N ALA A 40 3.08 -3.12 -4.32
CA ALA A 40 4.38 -2.76 -4.86
C ALA A 40 4.99 -3.87 -5.72
N ILE A 41 4.91 -5.13 -5.25
CA ILE A 41 5.36 -6.31 -6.01
C ILE A 41 4.58 -6.45 -7.33
N GLY A 42 3.27 -6.31 -7.31
CA GLY A 42 2.43 -6.52 -8.49
C GLY A 42 2.46 -5.37 -9.51
N LEU A 43 2.83 -4.15 -9.08
CA LEU A 43 2.93 -2.95 -9.91
C LEU A 43 4.39 -2.55 -10.21
N GLY A 44 5.36 -3.27 -9.64
CA GLY A 44 6.77 -3.15 -9.96
C GLY A 44 7.16 -3.86 -11.26
N PHE A 45 8.41 -3.66 -11.70
CA PHE A 45 8.93 -4.39 -12.84
C PHE A 45 8.91 -5.90 -12.54
N PRO A 46 8.34 -6.73 -13.42
CA PRO A 46 8.16 -8.16 -13.17
C PRO A 46 9.49 -8.89 -12.92
N ASP A 47 9.48 -9.79 -11.96
CA ASP A 47 10.51 -10.78 -11.74
C ASP A 47 9.91 -12.21 -11.71
N VAL A 48 10.77 -13.21 -11.80
CA VAL A 48 10.36 -14.63 -11.89
C VAL A 48 9.58 -15.08 -10.64
N GLU A 49 9.94 -14.55 -9.46
CA GLU A 49 9.32 -14.94 -8.19
C GLU A 49 7.93 -14.35 -8.05
N SER A 50 7.75 -13.08 -8.36
CA SER A 50 6.46 -12.40 -8.35
C SER A 50 5.49 -13.02 -9.40
N HIS A 51 5.98 -13.28 -10.62
CA HIS A 51 5.20 -13.97 -11.64
C HIS A 51 4.74 -15.35 -11.17
N ALA A 52 5.64 -16.17 -10.59
CA ALA A 52 5.28 -17.47 -10.05
C ALA A 52 4.23 -17.36 -8.94
N GLY A 53 4.38 -16.41 -8.02
CA GLY A 53 3.46 -16.18 -6.90
C GLY A 53 2.04 -15.77 -7.33
N PHE A 54 1.89 -15.00 -8.43
CA PHE A 54 0.58 -14.71 -9.01
C PHE A 54 0.03 -15.90 -9.83
N SER A 55 0.89 -16.63 -10.54
CA SER A 55 0.48 -17.78 -11.35
C SER A 55 -0.03 -18.95 -10.50
N ASP A 56 0.63 -19.24 -9.37
CA ASP A 56 0.22 -20.29 -8.43
C ASP A 56 -0.85 -19.84 -7.42
N GLY A 57 -1.16 -18.55 -7.38
CA GLY A 57 -2.19 -17.96 -6.54
C GLY A 57 -1.75 -17.62 -5.11
N ARG A 58 -0.50 -17.85 -4.75
CA ARG A 58 0.03 -17.62 -3.41
C ARG A 58 -0.08 -16.15 -2.98
N LEU A 59 0.31 -15.21 -3.85
CA LEU A 59 0.23 -13.77 -3.56
C LEU A 59 -1.23 -13.28 -3.46
N MET A 60 -2.17 -13.90 -4.19
CA MET A 60 -3.60 -13.58 -4.06
C MET A 60 -4.17 -14.04 -2.72
N ILE A 61 -3.76 -15.22 -2.23
CA ILE A 61 -4.18 -15.72 -0.91
C ILE A 61 -3.64 -14.79 0.19
N GLU A 62 -2.38 -14.40 0.11
CA GLU A 62 -1.77 -13.49 1.07
C GLU A 62 -2.44 -12.09 1.06
N MET A 63 -2.76 -11.57 -0.12
CA MET A 63 -3.49 -10.31 -0.27
C MET A 63 -4.87 -10.38 0.40
N HIS A 64 -5.62 -11.46 0.14
CA HIS A 64 -6.93 -11.65 0.75
C HIS A 64 -6.85 -11.71 2.28
N GLN A 65 -5.93 -12.53 2.82
CA GLN A 65 -5.74 -12.66 4.25
C GLN A 65 -5.36 -11.33 4.92
N ALA A 66 -4.49 -10.56 4.30
CA ALA A 66 -4.12 -9.24 4.80
C ALA A 66 -5.32 -8.27 4.79
N LEU A 67 -6.10 -8.27 3.71
CA LEU A 67 -7.30 -7.44 3.61
C LEU A 67 -8.38 -7.86 4.62
N GLU A 68 -8.57 -9.15 4.89
CA GLU A 68 -9.51 -9.64 5.92
C GLU A 68 -9.20 -9.05 7.30
N VAL A 69 -7.91 -8.90 7.64
CA VAL A 69 -7.48 -8.33 8.93
C VAL A 69 -7.64 -6.81 8.95
N CYS A 70 -7.20 -6.10 7.90
CA CYS A 70 -7.15 -4.64 7.97
C CYS A 70 -8.37 -3.93 7.37
N MET A 71 -9.06 -4.54 6.40
CA MET A 71 -10.20 -3.93 5.66
C MET A 71 -11.17 -5.01 5.17
N PRO A 72 -11.99 -5.63 6.04
CA PRO A 72 -12.86 -6.77 5.66
C PRO A 72 -13.80 -6.49 4.48
N GLY A 73 -14.35 -5.27 4.39
CA GLY A 73 -15.21 -4.89 3.26
C GLY A 73 -14.48 -4.87 1.93
N LEU A 74 -13.19 -4.51 1.93
CA LEU A 74 -12.36 -4.56 0.72
C LEU A 74 -11.91 -5.99 0.40
N ALA A 75 -11.78 -6.88 1.39
CA ALA A 75 -11.49 -8.29 1.17
C ALA A 75 -12.59 -9.00 0.37
N GLU A 76 -13.86 -8.70 0.65
CA GLU A 76 -14.99 -9.21 -0.12
C GLU A 76 -14.93 -8.73 -1.57
N TYR A 77 -14.75 -7.42 -1.77
CA TYR A 77 -14.59 -6.84 -3.11
C TYR A 77 -13.39 -7.44 -3.86
N PHE A 78 -12.27 -7.63 -3.17
CA PHE A 78 -11.08 -8.28 -3.75
C PHE A 78 -11.40 -9.66 -4.27
N SER A 79 -12.05 -10.51 -3.47
CA SER A 79 -12.37 -11.88 -3.83
C SER A 79 -13.29 -11.97 -5.05
N GLU A 80 -14.29 -11.10 -5.12
CA GLU A 80 -15.30 -11.15 -6.17
C GLU A 80 -14.87 -10.47 -7.47
N GLN A 81 -14.20 -9.30 -7.35
CA GLN A 81 -13.98 -8.40 -8.48
C GLN A 81 -12.52 -8.32 -8.92
N ILE A 82 -11.55 -8.54 -8.04
CA ILE A 82 -10.13 -8.35 -8.31
C ILE A 82 -9.42 -9.69 -8.57
N ALA A 83 -9.46 -10.62 -7.62
CA ALA A 83 -8.71 -11.87 -7.66
C ALA A 83 -8.90 -12.68 -8.95
N PRO A 84 -10.12 -12.79 -9.55
CA PRO A 84 -10.30 -13.50 -10.81
C PRO A 84 -9.50 -12.92 -11.98
N ARG A 85 -9.17 -11.62 -11.94
CA ARG A 85 -8.41 -10.92 -12.97
C ARG A 85 -6.89 -10.94 -12.75
N LEU A 86 -6.43 -11.32 -11.54
CA LEU A 86 -5.01 -11.38 -11.18
C LEU A 86 -4.34 -12.71 -11.53
N LYS A 87 -5.10 -13.71 -11.96
CA LYS A 87 -4.53 -15.02 -12.31
C LYS A 87 -3.72 -14.92 -13.60
N LEU A 88 -2.41 -15.10 -13.51
CA LEU A 88 -1.52 -15.17 -14.65
C LEU A 88 -1.52 -16.58 -15.27
N THR A 89 -1.69 -16.66 -16.59
CA THR A 89 -1.64 -17.90 -17.35
C THR A 89 -0.63 -17.86 -18.49
N CYS A 90 0.02 -16.72 -18.70
CA CYS A 90 1.08 -16.51 -19.70
C CYS A 90 2.46 -16.86 -19.14
N SER A 91 3.45 -16.98 -20.01
CA SER A 91 4.85 -17.13 -19.61
C SER A 91 5.37 -15.86 -18.91
N PHE A 92 6.51 -15.97 -18.23
CA PHE A 92 7.16 -14.81 -17.61
C PHE A 92 7.54 -13.76 -18.65
N GLU A 93 8.11 -14.19 -19.79
CA GLU A 93 8.53 -13.33 -20.87
C GLU A 93 7.34 -12.58 -21.50
N ASP A 94 6.19 -13.23 -21.65
CA ASP A 94 4.97 -12.58 -22.12
C ASP A 94 4.45 -11.57 -21.11
N PHE A 95 4.51 -11.89 -19.82
CA PHE A 95 4.08 -10.97 -18.76
C PHE A 95 4.98 -9.73 -18.67
N GLU A 96 6.30 -9.91 -18.77
CA GLU A 96 7.26 -8.80 -18.88
C GLU A 96 6.96 -7.90 -20.09
N ALA A 97 6.67 -8.48 -21.25
CA ALA A 97 6.30 -7.74 -22.44
C ALA A 97 4.98 -6.95 -22.26
N LEU A 98 4.00 -7.52 -21.56
CA LEU A 98 2.75 -6.83 -21.22
C LEU A 98 3.01 -5.63 -20.28
N PHE A 99 3.89 -5.78 -19.29
CA PHE A 99 4.28 -4.68 -18.40
C PHE A 99 4.95 -3.55 -19.18
N LEU A 100 5.98 -3.88 -19.98
CA LEU A 100 6.68 -2.92 -20.81
C LEU A 100 5.72 -2.16 -21.75
N THR A 101 4.78 -2.88 -22.36
CA THR A 101 3.78 -2.27 -23.26
C THR A 101 2.84 -1.33 -22.52
N ALA A 102 2.44 -1.68 -21.29
CA ALA A 102 1.53 -0.88 -20.49
C ALA A 102 2.19 0.39 -19.96
N PHE A 103 3.43 0.28 -19.45
CA PHE A 103 4.00 1.31 -18.58
C PHE A 103 5.31 1.94 -19.08
N GLU A 104 6.04 1.32 -20.03
CA GLU A 104 7.40 1.76 -20.38
C GLU A 104 7.63 2.09 -21.86
N THR A 105 7.05 1.36 -22.82
CA THR A 105 7.56 1.32 -24.21
C THR A 105 6.75 2.03 -25.29
N ASN A 106 5.63 2.64 -25.04
CA ASN A 106 4.88 3.33 -26.08
C ASN A 106 5.44 4.72 -26.37
N MET A 107 6.20 4.85 -27.46
CA MET A 107 6.75 6.12 -27.90
C MET A 107 5.67 7.05 -28.48
N PRO A 108 5.63 8.35 -28.15
CA PRO A 108 6.60 9.08 -27.31
C PRO A 108 6.33 9.01 -25.80
N VAL A 109 5.23 8.42 -25.37
CA VAL A 109 4.81 8.31 -23.98
C VAL A 109 4.21 6.92 -23.76
N PRO A 110 4.47 6.22 -22.61
CA PRO A 110 3.83 4.95 -22.30
C PRO A 110 2.30 5.04 -22.28
N SER A 111 1.62 3.90 -22.40
CA SER A 111 0.15 3.85 -22.37
C SER A 111 -0.41 4.47 -21.10
N ALA A 112 0.19 4.14 -19.95
CA ALA A 112 -0.06 4.76 -18.66
C ALA A 112 1.27 4.89 -17.92
N ALA A 113 1.59 6.07 -17.38
CA ALA A 113 2.82 6.27 -16.64
C ALA A 113 2.60 5.97 -15.14
N LEU A 114 3.52 5.24 -14.53
CA LEU A 114 3.51 4.98 -13.08
C LEU A 114 4.41 5.96 -12.31
N TYR A 115 4.39 7.23 -12.70
CA TYR A 115 5.18 8.32 -12.12
C TYR A 115 4.28 9.48 -11.70
N GLU A 116 4.30 9.88 -10.43
CA GLU A 116 3.48 10.97 -9.93
C GLU A 116 3.71 12.27 -10.73
N GLY A 117 4.99 12.60 -10.99
CA GLY A 117 5.35 13.83 -11.69
C GLY A 117 4.87 13.91 -13.16
N VAL A 118 4.36 12.84 -13.72
CA VAL A 118 3.69 12.85 -15.04
C VAL A 118 2.24 13.30 -14.92
N HIS A 119 1.56 12.94 -13.84
CA HIS A 119 0.13 13.22 -13.62
C HIS A 119 -0.11 14.55 -12.93
N VAL A 120 0.75 14.90 -11.96
CA VAL A 120 0.62 16.13 -11.18
C VAL A 120 1.89 16.95 -11.27
N GLN A 121 1.75 18.27 -11.19
CA GLN A 121 2.87 19.23 -11.14
C GLN A 121 3.90 19.10 -12.27
N GLN A 122 3.47 18.79 -13.49
CA GLN A 122 4.38 18.67 -14.66
C GLN A 122 5.35 19.86 -14.82
N SER A 123 4.96 21.07 -14.38
CA SER A 123 5.80 22.28 -14.41
C SER A 123 6.77 22.38 -13.22
N ASN A 124 6.62 21.58 -12.16
CA ASN A 124 7.42 21.62 -10.94
C ASN A 124 7.86 20.24 -10.44
N ARG A 125 8.15 19.30 -11.35
CA ARG A 125 8.68 17.98 -10.99
C ARG A 125 9.90 18.02 -10.06
N PRO A 126 10.87 18.96 -10.19
CA PRO A 126 11.97 19.05 -9.23
C PRO A 126 11.53 19.35 -7.80
N GLY A 127 10.48 20.15 -7.60
CA GLY A 127 9.90 20.42 -6.29
C GLY A 127 9.24 19.18 -5.69
N LEU A 128 8.49 18.42 -6.48
CA LEU A 128 7.88 17.14 -6.10
C LEU A 128 8.96 16.13 -5.65
N ILE A 129 10.01 15.94 -6.45
CA ILE A 129 11.12 15.04 -6.11
C ILE A 129 11.81 15.45 -4.81
N LEU A 130 11.98 16.76 -4.58
CA LEU A 130 12.57 17.26 -3.34
C LEU A 130 11.68 16.98 -2.13
N GLU A 131 10.38 17.08 -2.30
CA GLU A 131 9.39 16.77 -1.27
C GLU A 131 9.41 15.27 -0.91
N LEU A 132 9.32 14.37 -1.89
CA LEU A 132 9.41 12.93 -1.70
C LEU A 132 10.72 12.53 -1.01
N LYS A 133 11.86 13.08 -1.47
CA LYS A 133 13.15 12.91 -0.79
C LYS A 133 13.13 13.40 0.67
N GLY A 134 12.39 14.45 0.95
CA GLY A 134 12.18 14.95 2.32
C GLY A 134 11.48 13.91 3.19
N PHE A 135 10.40 13.32 2.69
CA PHE A 135 9.68 12.22 3.38
C PHE A 135 10.62 11.04 3.65
N TYR A 136 11.28 10.51 2.63
CA TYR A 136 12.13 9.33 2.75
C TYR A 136 13.30 9.56 3.73
N ARG A 137 14.01 10.67 3.60
CA ARG A 137 15.16 11.02 4.45
C ARG A 137 14.78 11.23 5.91
N ASN A 138 13.58 11.75 6.19
CA ASN A 138 13.11 11.94 7.57
C ASN A 138 13.04 10.61 8.35
N PHE A 139 12.94 9.50 7.65
CA PHE A 139 12.93 8.14 8.22
C PHE A 139 14.22 7.37 7.94
N GLY A 140 15.28 8.05 7.49
CA GLY A 140 16.57 7.43 7.23
C GLY A 140 16.64 6.61 5.94
N LEU A 141 15.64 6.74 5.07
CA LEU A 141 15.63 6.08 3.77
C LEU A 141 16.34 6.96 2.74
N THR A 142 17.22 6.35 1.99
CA THR A 142 17.90 6.97 0.84
C THR A 142 17.76 6.03 -0.35
N MET A 143 17.30 6.56 -1.47
CA MET A 143 17.36 5.79 -2.72
C MET A 143 18.82 5.52 -3.05
N ASP A 144 19.11 4.29 -3.45
CA ASP A 144 20.47 3.94 -3.84
C ASP A 144 20.88 4.79 -5.06
N ALA A 145 22.03 5.46 -4.97
CA ALA A 145 22.54 6.30 -6.05
C ALA A 145 22.87 5.52 -7.34
N GLN A 146 22.85 4.18 -7.27
CA GLN A 146 23.04 3.27 -8.40
C GLN A 146 21.71 2.64 -8.88
N GLY A 147 20.61 2.80 -8.12
CA GLY A 147 19.27 2.37 -8.53
C GLY A 147 18.71 3.33 -9.58
N ASN A 148 18.22 2.81 -10.69
CA ASN A 148 17.55 3.57 -11.74
C ASN A 148 16.11 3.96 -11.37
N GLU A 149 15.67 3.68 -10.15
CA GLU A 149 14.33 4.02 -9.70
C GLU A 149 14.24 5.48 -9.30
N LEU A 150 13.23 6.15 -9.85
CA LEU A 150 12.91 7.53 -9.50
C LEU A 150 12.04 7.55 -8.24
N GLU A 151 12.21 8.57 -7.42
CA GLU A 151 11.51 8.73 -6.16
C GLU A 151 9.97 8.86 -6.31
N ASP A 152 9.51 9.27 -7.50
CA ASP A 152 8.10 9.49 -7.84
C ASP A 152 7.45 8.29 -8.57
N THR A 153 8.02 7.07 -8.43
CA THR A 153 7.37 5.86 -8.94
C THR A 153 6.28 5.36 -7.98
N LEU A 154 5.21 4.80 -8.52
CA LEU A 154 4.15 4.20 -7.71
C LEU A 154 4.72 3.11 -6.78
N THR A 155 5.66 2.32 -7.27
CA THR A 155 6.33 1.28 -6.47
C THR A 155 7.05 1.88 -5.26
N ALA A 156 7.87 2.93 -5.47
CA ALA A 156 8.60 3.59 -4.37
C ALA A 156 7.66 4.19 -3.31
N GLU A 157 6.54 4.78 -3.73
CA GLU A 157 5.54 5.33 -2.82
C GLU A 157 4.79 4.25 -2.05
N LEU A 158 4.44 3.14 -2.68
CA LEU A 158 3.83 1.98 -2.01
C LEU A 158 4.81 1.31 -1.04
N GLU A 159 6.08 1.18 -1.40
CA GLU A 159 7.14 0.67 -0.53
C GLU A 159 7.38 1.58 0.69
N PHE A 160 7.28 2.89 0.49
CA PHE A 160 7.36 3.83 1.61
C PHE A 160 6.18 3.66 2.57
N MET A 161 4.96 3.48 2.08
CA MET A 161 3.80 3.18 2.91
C MET A 161 3.92 1.82 3.61
N HIS A 162 4.44 0.81 2.93
CA HIS A 162 4.80 -0.48 3.55
C HIS A 162 5.76 -0.27 4.72
N PHE A 163 6.83 0.48 4.52
CA PHE A 163 7.80 0.79 5.56
C PHE A 163 7.16 1.52 6.75
N LEU A 164 6.37 2.56 6.52
CA LEU A 164 5.74 3.35 7.60
C LEU A 164 4.78 2.52 8.44
N THR A 165 3.96 1.68 7.81
CA THR A 165 2.99 0.82 8.51
C THR A 165 3.69 -0.30 9.29
N ALA A 166 4.77 -0.88 8.75
CA ALA A 166 5.60 -1.85 9.46
C ALA A 166 6.28 -1.22 10.68
N LYS A 167 6.80 0.01 10.54
CA LYS A 167 7.44 0.74 11.64
C LYS A 167 6.45 1.20 12.70
N GLN A 168 5.22 1.50 12.33
CA GLN A 168 4.13 1.72 13.28
C GLN A 168 3.92 0.47 14.15
N ALA A 169 3.72 -0.69 13.51
CA ALA A 169 3.53 -1.94 14.23
C ALA A 169 4.72 -2.27 15.15
N GLN A 170 5.95 -2.08 14.67
CA GLN A 170 7.16 -2.27 15.48
C GLN A 170 7.17 -1.37 16.72
N ALA A 171 6.84 -0.09 16.57
CA ALA A 171 6.79 0.85 17.70
C ALA A 171 5.74 0.43 18.74
N GLU A 172 4.55 0.00 18.30
CA GLU A 172 3.49 -0.51 19.17
C GLU A 172 3.92 -1.79 19.91
N MET A 173 4.57 -2.74 19.22
CA MET A 173 5.12 -3.97 19.84
C MET A 173 6.19 -3.67 20.90
N GLU A 174 6.98 -2.64 20.70
CA GLU A 174 8.01 -2.17 21.63
C GLU A 174 7.47 -1.23 22.71
N SER A 175 6.15 -1.01 22.75
CA SER A 175 5.47 -0.05 23.64
C SER A 175 5.99 1.39 23.50
N LEU A 176 6.44 1.74 22.29
CA LEU A 176 6.86 3.09 21.90
C LEU A 176 5.71 3.83 21.23
N SER A 177 5.80 5.16 21.19
CA SER A 177 4.78 5.96 20.50
C SER A 177 4.82 5.77 18.97
N PRO A 178 3.73 5.34 18.32
CA PRO A 178 3.64 5.20 16.87
C PRO A 178 3.36 6.53 16.14
N ASN A 179 3.11 7.61 16.87
CA ASN A 179 2.55 8.87 16.35
C ASN A 179 3.33 9.48 15.17
N ALA A 180 4.66 9.31 15.15
CA ALA A 180 5.49 9.85 14.07
C ALA A 180 5.19 9.15 12.73
N TYR A 181 5.02 7.83 12.79
CA TYR A 181 4.69 7.01 11.62
C TYR A 181 3.26 7.25 11.15
N GLN A 182 2.30 7.34 12.07
CA GLN A 182 0.90 7.63 11.74
C GLN A 182 0.73 8.99 11.07
N ARG A 183 1.37 10.03 11.59
CA ARG A 183 1.36 11.36 10.94
C ARG A 183 1.97 11.34 9.56
N ALA A 184 3.10 10.65 9.40
CA ALA A 184 3.75 10.54 8.09
C ALA A 184 2.89 9.78 7.08
N GLN A 185 2.22 8.69 7.48
CA GLN A 185 1.27 7.96 6.64
C GLN A 185 0.15 8.88 6.15
N ARG A 186 -0.52 9.57 7.08
CA ARG A 186 -1.60 10.49 6.71
C ARG A 186 -1.11 11.59 5.76
N ASP A 187 -0.05 12.30 6.14
CA ASP A 187 0.46 13.42 5.36
C ASP A 187 0.92 12.97 3.96
N PHE A 188 1.48 11.75 3.84
CA PHE A 188 1.90 11.17 2.57
C PHE A 188 0.71 10.74 1.71
N LEU A 189 -0.29 10.11 2.30
CA LEU A 189 -1.53 9.74 1.61
C LEU A 189 -2.26 10.97 1.05
N GLU A 190 -2.49 12.00 1.90
CA GLU A 190 -3.20 13.23 1.53
C GLU A 190 -2.49 14.03 0.42
N ARG A 191 -1.16 14.02 0.39
CA ARG A 191 -0.39 14.88 -0.51
C ARG A 191 0.07 14.20 -1.79
N HIS A 192 0.14 12.87 -1.79
CA HIS A 192 0.67 12.06 -2.88
C HIS A 192 -0.37 11.04 -3.35
N LEU A 193 -0.39 9.83 -2.83
CA LEU A 193 -1.10 8.69 -3.40
C LEU A 193 -2.58 8.95 -3.73
N VAL A 194 -3.36 9.57 -2.83
CA VAL A 194 -4.78 9.88 -3.07
C VAL A 194 -4.97 10.90 -4.19
N VAL A 195 -3.97 11.75 -4.43
CA VAL A 195 -4.06 12.82 -5.43
C VAL A 195 -3.91 12.27 -6.86
N TRP A 196 -2.99 11.33 -7.07
CA TRP A 196 -2.65 10.93 -8.43
C TRP A 196 -3.08 9.51 -8.83
N LEU A 197 -3.34 8.59 -7.89
CA LEU A 197 -3.86 7.26 -8.22
C LEU A 197 -5.16 7.27 -9.03
N PRO A 198 -6.15 8.16 -8.76
CA PRO A 198 -7.34 8.28 -9.62
C PRO A 198 -7.01 8.62 -11.08
N LEU A 199 -5.96 9.42 -11.30
CA LEU A 199 -5.51 9.80 -12.65
C LEU A 199 -4.87 8.61 -13.37
N VAL A 200 -4.02 7.84 -12.68
CA VAL A 200 -3.46 6.58 -13.19
C VAL A 200 -4.55 5.59 -13.52
N ARG A 201 -5.51 5.41 -12.61
CA ARG A 201 -6.64 4.49 -12.84
C ARG A 201 -7.44 4.87 -14.08
N ALA A 202 -7.72 6.15 -14.28
CA ALA A 202 -8.41 6.62 -15.47
C ALA A 202 -7.63 6.31 -16.76
N GLU A 203 -6.30 6.51 -16.75
CA GLU A 203 -5.44 6.18 -17.89
C GLU A 203 -5.35 4.68 -18.15
N VAL A 204 -5.13 3.88 -17.10
CA VAL A 204 -5.03 2.42 -17.19
C VAL A 204 -6.33 1.83 -17.72
N ASN A 205 -7.48 2.26 -17.21
CA ASN A 205 -8.79 1.81 -17.71
C ASN A 205 -9.03 2.17 -19.17
N ALA A 206 -8.52 3.30 -19.64
CA ALA A 206 -8.72 3.76 -21.01
C ALA A 206 -7.75 3.13 -22.02
N LYS A 207 -6.52 2.80 -21.60
CA LYS A 207 -5.40 2.52 -22.52
C LYS A 207 -4.75 1.14 -22.33
N VAL A 208 -4.89 0.51 -21.16
CA VAL A 208 -4.23 -0.77 -20.84
C VAL A 208 -5.21 -1.92 -21.01
N ALA A 209 -4.88 -2.86 -21.91
CA ALA A 209 -5.75 -4.01 -22.19
C ALA A 209 -5.62 -5.13 -21.14
N THR A 210 -4.48 -5.20 -20.45
CA THR A 210 -4.16 -6.29 -19.52
C THR A 210 -4.94 -6.15 -18.22
N GLN A 211 -5.91 -7.02 -18.01
CA GLN A 211 -6.82 -6.97 -16.86
C GLN A 211 -6.11 -7.10 -15.50
N PHE A 212 -4.96 -7.75 -15.46
CA PHE A 212 -4.12 -7.84 -14.27
C PHE A 212 -3.76 -6.45 -13.72
N PHE A 213 -3.20 -5.57 -14.56
CA PHE A 213 -2.80 -4.23 -14.14
C PHE A 213 -4.00 -3.33 -13.84
N VAL A 214 -5.07 -3.44 -14.64
CA VAL A 214 -6.33 -2.74 -14.40
C VAL A 214 -6.88 -3.07 -13.00
N ALA A 215 -6.86 -4.36 -12.63
CA ALA A 215 -7.35 -4.82 -11.35
C ALA A 215 -6.48 -4.38 -10.16
N LEU A 216 -5.14 -4.43 -10.31
CA LEU A 216 -4.24 -3.98 -9.25
C LEU A 216 -4.31 -2.47 -9.00
N ILE A 217 -4.41 -1.67 -10.04
CA ILE A 217 -4.56 -0.20 -9.89
C ILE A 217 -5.93 0.13 -9.24
N ASP A 218 -7.01 -0.58 -9.61
CA ASP A 218 -8.31 -0.41 -8.94
C ASP A 218 -8.25 -0.77 -7.44
N LEU A 219 -7.56 -1.86 -7.10
CA LEU A 219 -7.33 -2.24 -5.72
C LEU A 219 -6.49 -1.20 -4.97
N ALA A 220 -5.40 -0.73 -5.58
CA ALA A 220 -4.48 0.24 -4.97
C ALA A 220 -5.21 1.54 -4.59
N GLU A 221 -5.99 2.11 -5.52
CA GLU A 221 -6.77 3.32 -5.26
C GLU A 221 -7.75 3.12 -4.10
N ARG A 222 -8.59 2.07 -4.16
CA ARG A 222 -9.57 1.78 -3.10
C ARG A 222 -8.94 1.56 -1.74
N PHE A 223 -7.80 0.86 -1.71
CA PHE A 223 -7.09 0.59 -0.46
C PHE A 223 -6.50 1.86 0.14
N VAL A 224 -5.90 2.71 -0.70
CA VAL A 224 -5.30 3.99 -0.30
C VAL A 224 -6.37 4.95 0.24
N ASP A 225 -7.50 5.08 -0.48
CA ASP A 225 -8.63 5.90 -0.07
C ASP A 225 -9.21 5.43 1.28
N ALA A 226 -9.50 4.13 1.41
CA ALA A 226 -10.04 3.56 2.65
C ALA A 226 -9.07 3.71 3.83
N HIS A 227 -7.76 3.57 3.60
CA HIS A 227 -6.77 3.77 4.66
C HIS A 227 -6.75 5.22 5.15
N LEU A 228 -6.78 6.19 4.25
CA LEU A 228 -6.85 7.60 4.64
C LEU A 228 -8.15 7.92 5.38
N GLU A 229 -9.30 7.43 4.90
CA GLU A 229 -10.60 7.64 5.55
C GLU A 229 -10.60 7.11 7.00
N GLU A 230 -10.06 5.91 7.25
CA GLU A 230 -9.93 5.36 8.60
C GLU A 230 -9.03 6.23 9.49
N MET A 231 -7.88 6.69 8.99
CA MET A 231 -6.98 7.56 9.75
C MET A 231 -7.63 8.90 10.12
N LEU A 232 -8.42 9.48 9.21
CA LEU A 232 -9.15 10.72 9.48
C LEU A 232 -10.30 10.52 10.47
N PHE A 233 -10.94 9.36 10.47
CA PHE A 233 -11.97 9.02 11.43
C PHE A 233 -11.41 8.87 12.84
N GLU A 234 -10.28 8.16 12.98
CA GLU A 234 -9.60 7.96 14.27
C GLU A 234 -9.14 9.27 14.94
N LEU A 235 -8.81 10.31 14.14
CA LEU A 235 -8.42 11.62 14.66
C LEU A 235 -9.60 12.46 15.17
N ASN A 236 -10.82 12.16 14.73
CA ASN A 236 -12.04 12.92 15.09
C ASN A 236 -12.86 12.22 16.19
N SER A 237 -12.41 11.05 16.67
CA SER A 237 -13.06 10.22 17.69
C SER A 237 -12.37 10.35 19.04
#